data_0f5a7829c8d265122d4a18557759919a
#
_entry.id   0f5a7829c8d265122d4a18557759919a
#
_cell.length_a   1.000
_cell.length_b   1.000
_cell.length_c   1.000
_cell.angle_alpha   90.00
_cell.angle_beta   90.00
_cell.angle_gamma   90.00
#
_symmetry.space_group_name_H-M   'P 1'
#
loop_
_entity.id
_entity.type
_entity.pdbx_description
1 polymer ?
#
loop_
_entity_poly.entity_id
_entity_poly.type
_entity_poly.pdbx_seq_one_letter_code
_entity_poly.pdbx_strand_id
1 'polypeptide(L)'
;MLAGFYYAVAILDSAASNNAFRVAHSGTMAQGLLLIGMGSGLNYLNFKYLTKKIISWLLIITAWGNTIGYNIAALSGSRGLTYFDTTHGSGLVNKFVFASFMIAVVTILVALIFIIVGAFKKETK
;
A
#
# COMPACT_ATOMS: atom_id res chain seq x y z
N MET A 1 12.73 1.75 2.98
CA MET A 1 14.18 1.49 2.79
C MET A 1 14.48 0.71 1.52
N LEU A 2 13.94 -0.49 1.28
CA LEU A 2 14.19 -1.28 0.08
C LEU A 2 13.94 -0.53 -1.24
N ALA A 3 12.81 0.18 -1.37
CA ALA A 3 12.50 0.95 -2.58
C ALA A 3 13.52 2.08 -2.86
N GLY A 4 14.08 2.70 -1.81
CA GLY A 4 15.15 3.70 -1.96
C GLY A 4 16.46 3.09 -2.45
N PHE A 5 16.80 1.89 -1.97
CA PHE A 5 17.97 1.17 -2.44
C PHE A 5 17.85 0.78 -3.92
N TYR A 6 16.71 0.22 -4.33
CA TYR A 6 16.45 -0.09 -5.74
C TYR A 6 16.47 1.15 -6.63
N TYR A 7 15.95 2.28 -6.13
CA TYR A 7 16.01 3.55 -6.86
C TYR A 7 17.43 4.02 -7.09
N ALA A 8 18.29 3.93 -6.07
CA ALA A 8 19.72 4.26 -6.20
C ALA A 8 20.43 3.37 -7.22
N VAL A 9 20.15 2.06 -7.21
CA VAL A 9 20.71 1.10 -8.18
C VAL A 9 20.21 1.42 -9.60
N ALA A 10 18.92 1.73 -9.77
CA ALA A 10 18.33 2.04 -11.07
C ALA A 10 18.88 3.35 -11.69
N ILE A 11 19.26 4.34 -10.86
CA ILE A 11 19.93 5.56 -11.34
C ILE A 11 21.31 5.23 -11.93
N LEU A 12 22.00 4.25 -11.36
CA LEU A 12 23.33 3.84 -11.83
C LEU A 12 23.28 3.02 -13.12
N ASP A 13 22.17 2.32 -13.37
CA ASP A 13 22.04 1.35 -14.50
C ASP A 13 21.23 1.87 -15.70
N SER A 14 21.02 3.17 -15.81
CA SER A 14 20.33 3.90 -16.92
C SER A 14 18.83 3.70 -17.16
N ALA A 15 18.23 4.80 -17.26
CA ALA A 15 17.07 5.36 -18.01
C ALA A 15 15.74 4.59 -18.16
N ALA A 16 15.67 3.33 -18.45
CA ALA A 16 14.40 2.69 -18.86
C ALA A 16 13.46 2.32 -17.70
N SER A 17 13.99 2.07 -16.51
CA SER A 17 13.20 1.69 -15.31
C SER A 17 12.94 2.85 -14.34
N ASN A 18 13.52 4.02 -14.59
CA ASN A 18 13.54 5.14 -13.65
C ASN A 18 12.15 5.57 -13.15
N ASN A 19 11.15 5.62 -14.03
CA ASN A 19 9.80 6.06 -13.63
C ASN A 19 9.12 5.05 -12.70
N ALA A 20 9.25 3.76 -12.97
CA ALA A 20 8.64 2.72 -12.14
C ALA A 20 9.25 2.68 -10.73
N PHE A 21 10.58 2.81 -10.62
CA PHE A 21 11.27 2.89 -9.34
C PHE A 21 10.98 4.18 -8.57
N ARG A 22 10.83 5.32 -9.27
CA ARG A 22 10.39 6.58 -8.65
C ARG A 22 9.00 6.45 -8.06
N VAL A 23 8.06 5.84 -8.79
CA VAL A 23 6.69 5.58 -8.31
C VAL A 23 6.72 4.63 -7.12
N ALA A 24 7.50 3.55 -7.17
CA ALA A 24 7.64 2.62 -6.06
C ALA A 24 8.22 3.31 -4.81
N HIS A 25 9.22 4.15 -4.96
CA HIS A 25 9.83 4.90 -3.85
C HIS A 25 8.86 5.91 -3.24
N SER A 26 8.27 6.79 -4.05
CA SER A 26 7.32 7.81 -3.59
C SER A 26 6.05 7.19 -3.00
N GLY A 27 5.52 6.14 -3.60
CA GLY A 27 4.35 5.42 -3.11
C GLY A 27 4.61 4.77 -1.75
N THR A 28 5.79 4.15 -1.56
CA THR A 28 6.16 3.55 -0.27
C THR A 28 6.35 4.61 0.82
N MET A 29 6.93 5.77 0.49
CA MET A 29 7.07 6.88 1.44
C MET A 29 5.71 7.46 1.83
N ALA A 30 4.83 7.71 0.86
CA ALA A 30 3.48 8.22 1.12
C ALA A 30 2.70 7.25 2.03
N GLN A 31 2.86 5.95 1.83
CA GLN A 31 2.26 4.94 2.71
C GLN A 31 2.82 4.94 4.11
N GLY A 32 4.12 5.12 4.28
CA GLY A 32 4.73 5.27 5.59
C GLY A 32 4.13 6.45 6.37
N LEU A 33 3.98 7.60 5.72
CA LEU A 33 3.33 8.78 6.30
C LEU A 33 1.85 8.53 6.64
N LEU A 34 1.12 7.86 5.76
CA LEU A 34 -0.28 7.50 5.98
C LEU A 34 -0.42 6.57 7.19
N LEU A 35 0.44 5.56 7.33
CA LEU A 35 0.45 4.67 8.48
C LEU A 35 0.73 5.41 9.79
N ILE A 36 1.69 6.33 9.80
CA ILE A 36 2.00 7.15 10.98
C ILE A 36 0.80 8.03 11.32
N GLY A 37 0.23 8.73 10.35
CA GLY A 37 -0.91 9.62 10.55
C GLY A 37 -2.14 8.87 11.06
N MET A 38 -2.54 7.80 10.39
CA MET A 38 -3.71 7.01 10.79
C MET A 38 -3.47 6.25 12.11
N GLY A 39 -2.28 5.67 12.29
CA GLY A 39 -1.92 4.95 13.51
C GLY A 39 -1.94 5.86 14.73
N SER A 40 -1.40 7.06 14.62
CA SER A 40 -1.44 8.09 15.68
C SER A 40 -2.88 8.50 15.99
N GLY A 41 -3.69 8.70 14.95
CA GLY A 41 -5.10 9.08 15.06
C GLY A 41 -5.96 8.05 15.80
N LEU A 42 -5.64 6.76 15.72
CA LEU A 42 -6.40 5.71 16.39
C LEU A 42 -6.43 5.86 17.92
N ASN A 43 -5.44 6.51 18.51
CA ASN A 43 -5.40 6.73 19.96
C ASN A 43 -6.47 7.73 20.43
N TYR A 44 -6.87 8.66 19.57
CA TYR A 44 -7.88 9.68 19.87
C TYR A 44 -9.31 9.19 19.62
N LEU A 45 -9.47 7.99 19.01
CA LEU A 45 -10.79 7.42 18.76
C LEU A 45 -11.21 6.47 19.88
N ASN A 46 -12.49 6.59 20.29
CA ASN A 46 -13.08 5.77 21.37
C ASN A 46 -13.43 4.35 20.88
N PHE A 47 -12.41 3.63 20.44
CA PHE A 47 -12.56 2.23 20.06
C PHE A 47 -12.17 1.28 21.18
N LYS A 48 -12.88 0.14 21.25
CA LYS A 48 -12.44 -1.00 22.04
C LYS A 48 -11.08 -1.50 21.52
N TYR A 49 -10.27 -2.05 22.39
CA TYR A 49 -8.93 -2.56 22.06
C TYR A 49 -8.91 -3.49 20.83
N LEU A 50 -9.88 -4.41 20.73
CA LEU A 50 -9.97 -5.32 19.58
C LEU A 50 -10.19 -4.57 18.25
N THR A 51 -11.02 -3.54 18.24
CA THR A 51 -11.27 -2.74 17.03
C THR A 51 -10.00 -1.99 16.61
N LYS A 52 -9.28 -1.39 17.56
CA LYS A 52 -7.99 -0.74 17.26
C LYS A 52 -6.99 -1.74 16.67
N LYS A 53 -6.91 -2.95 17.24
CA LYS A 53 -6.05 -4.02 16.73
C LYS A 53 -6.41 -4.45 15.32
N ILE A 54 -7.70 -4.61 15.01
CA ILE A 54 -8.16 -4.96 13.65
C ILE A 54 -7.78 -3.86 12.66
N ILE A 55 -8.06 -2.59 12.98
CA ILE A 55 -7.70 -1.47 12.10
C ILE A 55 -6.19 -1.42 11.87
N SER A 56 -5.39 -1.61 12.91
CA SER A 56 -3.93 -1.63 12.79
C SER A 56 -3.44 -2.73 11.85
N TRP A 57 -3.99 -3.94 11.95
CA TRP A 57 -3.65 -5.02 11.03
C TRP A 57 -4.09 -4.73 9.60
N LEU A 58 -5.27 -4.16 9.38
CA LEU A 58 -5.73 -3.76 8.04
C LEU A 58 -4.79 -2.73 7.41
N LEU A 59 -4.33 -1.74 8.17
CA LEU A 59 -3.36 -0.75 7.71
C LEU A 59 -2.01 -1.38 7.37
N ILE A 60 -1.53 -2.32 8.20
CA ILE A 60 -0.28 -3.06 7.94
C ILE A 60 -0.40 -3.89 6.66
N ILE A 61 -1.50 -4.63 6.48
CA ILE A 61 -1.75 -5.42 5.26
C ILE A 61 -1.80 -4.53 4.03
N THR A 62 -2.47 -3.36 4.12
CA THR A 62 -2.49 -2.35 3.05
C THR A 62 -1.08 -1.93 2.66
N ALA A 63 -0.27 -1.57 3.64
CA ALA A 63 1.09 -1.09 3.39
C ALA A 63 1.98 -2.17 2.77
N TRP A 64 1.93 -3.39 3.28
CA TRP A 64 2.69 -4.50 2.71
C TRP A 64 2.20 -4.88 1.31
N GLY A 65 0.89 -4.94 1.09
CA GLY A 65 0.31 -5.24 -0.23
C GLY A 65 0.79 -4.25 -1.29
N ASN A 66 0.71 -2.96 -1.01
CA ASN A 66 1.19 -1.94 -1.92
C ASN A 66 2.72 -1.96 -2.08
N THR A 67 3.48 -2.10 -0.98
CA THR A 67 4.94 -2.15 -1.05
C THR A 67 5.41 -3.32 -1.91
N ILE A 68 4.85 -4.51 -1.72
CA ILE A 68 5.15 -5.69 -2.53
C ILE A 68 4.75 -5.44 -3.98
N GLY A 69 3.52 -4.95 -4.22
CA GLY A 69 3.01 -4.65 -5.55
C GLY A 69 3.89 -3.67 -6.31
N TYR A 70 4.26 -2.53 -5.70
CA TYR A 70 5.13 -1.53 -6.33
C TYR A 70 6.53 -2.06 -6.65
N ASN A 71 7.14 -2.82 -5.73
CA ASN A 71 8.49 -3.35 -5.97
C ASN A 71 8.49 -4.41 -7.08
N ILE A 72 7.52 -5.33 -7.10
CA ILE A 72 7.42 -6.34 -8.16
C ILE A 72 7.08 -5.67 -9.49
N ALA A 73 6.17 -4.69 -9.52
CA ALA A 73 5.85 -3.93 -10.71
C ALA A 73 7.09 -3.21 -11.28
N ALA A 74 7.89 -2.58 -10.42
CA ALA A 74 9.10 -1.88 -10.82
C ALA A 74 10.16 -2.83 -11.39
N LEU A 75 10.34 -4.01 -10.79
CA LEU A 75 11.33 -5.00 -11.22
C LEU A 75 10.91 -5.75 -12.49
N SER A 76 9.61 -6.00 -12.68
CA SER A 76 9.09 -6.81 -13.79
C SER A 76 8.62 -5.99 -15.00
N GLY A 77 8.51 -4.66 -14.88
CA GLY A 77 7.86 -3.80 -15.86
C GLY A 77 6.34 -3.98 -15.96
N SER A 78 5.75 -4.78 -15.07
CA SER A 78 4.31 -5.01 -14.99
C SER A 78 3.61 -3.79 -14.39
N ARG A 79 2.48 -3.38 -14.95
CA ARG A 79 1.71 -2.23 -14.43
C ARG A 79 0.68 -2.62 -13.37
N GLY A 80 0.20 -3.88 -13.38
CA GLY A 80 -0.81 -4.35 -12.46
C GLY A 80 -2.15 -3.59 -12.52
N LEU A 81 -2.43 -2.89 -13.63
CA LEU A 81 -3.64 -2.07 -13.77
C LEU A 81 -4.87 -2.91 -14.11
N THR A 82 -4.67 -3.98 -14.85
CA THR A 82 -5.73 -4.91 -15.24
C THR A 82 -5.29 -6.35 -15.08
N TYR A 83 -6.21 -7.22 -14.71
CA TYR A 83 -5.91 -8.64 -14.48
C TYR A 83 -5.45 -9.37 -15.75
N PHE A 84 -5.94 -8.95 -16.91
CA PHE A 84 -5.69 -9.59 -18.21
C PHE A 84 -4.61 -8.89 -19.05
N ASP A 85 -3.93 -7.89 -18.52
CA ASP A 85 -2.87 -7.21 -19.25
C ASP A 85 -1.67 -8.15 -19.44
N THR A 86 -1.39 -8.50 -20.67
CA THR A 86 -0.23 -9.31 -21.07
C THR A 86 0.82 -8.49 -21.81
N THR A 87 0.57 -7.20 -22.02
CA THR A 87 1.47 -6.32 -22.79
C THR A 87 2.65 -5.81 -21.96
N HIS A 88 2.52 -5.84 -20.64
CA HIS A 88 3.52 -5.34 -19.70
C HIS A 88 3.88 -6.43 -18.67
N GLY A 89 5.03 -7.04 -18.83
CA GLY A 89 5.49 -8.14 -17.97
C GLY A 89 4.85 -9.50 -18.30
N SER A 90 5.22 -10.54 -17.54
CA SER A 90 4.58 -11.84 -17.70
C SER A 90 3.15 -11.83 -17.15
N GLY A 91 2.22 -12.52 -17.81
CA GLY A 91 0.82 -12.54 -17.40
C GLY A 91 0.61 -13.01 -15.95
N LEU A 92 1.45 -13.90 -15.43
CA LEU A 92 1.38 -14.38 -14.05
C LEU A 92 1.85 -13.29 -13.06
N VAL A 93 2.94 -12.61 -13.36
CA VAL A 93 3.46 -11.51 -12.53
C VAL A 93 2.47 -10.36 -12.49
N ASN A 94 1.86 -10.01 -13.63
CA ASN A 94 0.85 -8.96 -13.68
C ASN A 94 -0.37 -9.30 -12.80
N LYS A 95 -0.83 -10.56 -12.83
CA LYS A 95 -1.92 -11.03 -11.94
C LYS A 95 -1.55 -10.91 -10.47
N PHE A 96 -0.32 -11.23 -10.11
CA PHE A 96 0.17 -11.11 -8.74
C PHE A 96 0.22 -9.65 -8.27
N VAL A 97 0.76 -8.75 -9.11
CA VAL A 97 0.80 -7.30 -8.82
C VAL A 97 -0.61 -6.75 -8.68
N PHE A 98 -1.52 -7.10 -9.61
CA PHE A 98 -2.92 -6.71 -9.53
C PHE A 98 -3.58 -7.20 -8.23
N ALA A 99 -3.40 -8.46 -7.87
CA ALA A 99 -3.94 -9.02 -6.63
C ALA A 99 -3.41 -8.30 -5.38
N SER A 100 -2.11 -7.97 -5.35
CA SER A 100 -1.49 -7.22 -4.26
C SER A 100 -2.13 -5.85 -4.09
N PHE A 101 -2.37 -5.13 -5.17
CA PHE A 101 -3.05 -3.84 -5.14
C PHE A 101 -4.53 -3.96 -4.74
N MET A 102 -5.24 -4.99 -5.21
CA MET A 102 -6.63 -5.22 -4.83
C MET A 102 -6.77 -5.51 -3.33
N ILE A 103 -5.91 -6.34 -2.77
CA ILE A 103 -5.87 -6.59 -1.32
C ILE A 103 -5.64 -5.28 -0.56
N ALA A 104 -4.69 -4.47 -1.00
CA ALA A 104 -4.40 -3.19 -0.37
C ALA A 104 -5.59 -2.22 -0.44
N VAL A 105 -6.27 -2.13 -1.59
CA VAL A 105 -7.46 -1.28 -1.76
C VAL A 105 -8.61 -1.74 -0.86
N VAL A 106 -8.90 -3.03 -0.83
CA VAL A 106 -9.98 -3.57 0.02
C VAL A 106 -9.69 -3.33 1.49
N THR A 107 -8.47 -3.62 1.93
CA THR A 107 -8.11 -3.47 3.36
C THR A 107 -8.09 -2.01 3.81
N ILE A 108 -7.65 -1.06 2.98
CA ILE A 108 -7.70 0.36 3.33
C ILE A 108 -9.15 0.88 3.37
N LEU A 109 -10.01 0.48 2.45
CA LEU A 109 -11.41 0.87 2.45
C LEU A 109 -12.13 0.37 3.72
N VAL A 110 -11.90 -0.88 4.10
CA VAL A 110 -12.46 -1.44 5.34
C VAL A 110 -11.92 -0.67 6.56
N ALA A 111 -10.63 -0.39 6.62
CA ALA A 111 -10.03 0.38 7.71
C ALA A 111 -10.64 1.79 7.81
N LEU A 112 -10.81 2.48 6.68
CA LEU A 112 -11.44 3.80 6.61
C LEU A 112 -12.88 3.79 7.10
N ILE A 113 -13.68 2.79 6.70
CA ILE A 113 -15.07 2.64 7.18
C ILE A 113 -15.09 2.51 8.71
N PHE A 114 -14.23 1.67 9.29
CA PHE A 114 -14.13 1.55 10.75
C PHE A 114 -13.76 2.87 11.42
N ILE A 115 -12.79 3.61 10.86
CA ILE A 115 -12.34 4.90 11.41
C ILE A 115 -13.48 5.92 11.36
N ILE A 116 -14.18 6.03 10.22
CA ILE A 116 -15.31 6.96 10.04
C ILE A 116 -16.42 6.62 11.04
N VAL A 117 -16.84 5.36 11.10
CA VAL A 117 -17.89 4.92 12.05
C VAL A 117 -17.48 5.22 13.50
N GLY A 118 -16.20 5.03 13.83
CA GLY A 118 -15.71 5.33 15.17
C GLY A 118 -15.64 6.82 15.50
N ALA A 119 -15.33 7.65 14.51
CA ALA A 119 -15.29 9.10 14.69
C ALA A 119 -16.68 9.69 14.98
N PHE A 120 -17.74 9.08 14.43
CA PHE A 120 -19.14 9.51 14.66
C PHE A 120 -19.80 8.84 15.88
N LYS A 121 -19.14 7.88 16.49
CA LYS A 121 -19.68 7.21 17.68
C LYS A 121 -19.55 8.13 18.89
N LYS A 122 -20.65 8.84 19.23
CA LYS A 122 -20.72 9.65 20.45
C LYS A 122 -20.40 8.79 21.69
N GLU A 123 -19.61 9.33 22.61
CA GLU A 123 -19.49 8.79 23.94
C GLU A 123 -20.89 8.74 24.58
N THR A 124 -21.43 7.56 24.75
CA THR A 124 -22.50 7.31 25.70
C THR A 124 -21.82 7.29 27.07
N LYS A 125 -21.83 8.43 27.74
CA LYS A 125 -21.51 8.53 29.16
C LYS A 125 -22.56 7.80 29.99
#